data_4176a2eef22244e1912ce0284dc5159e
#
_entry.id   4176a2eef22244e1912ce0284dc5159e
#
_cell.length_a   1.000
_cell.length_b   1.000
_cell.length_c   1.000
_cell.angle_alpha   90.00
_cell.angle_beta   90.00
_cell.angle_gamma   90.00
#
_symmetry.space_group_name_H-M   'P 1'
#
loop_
_entity.id
_entity.type
_entity.pdbx_description
1 polymer ?
#
loop_
_entity_poly.entity_id
_entity_poly.type
_entity_poly.pdbx_seq_one_letter_code
_entity_poly.pdbx_strand_id
1 'polypeptide(L)'
;KDSKVTVTCLKNSNKDDSPAFTFTDYPNTIFIGNDSVRNGKFSFTFTVPKDISYSNLQGKMNLYAVDTESGNEAQGNFDNFIVGGTSDTSETDTIGPEIRALYLNDTTFVDGGQVNTTPYFVAELWDKSGVNITGSSVGHDMMLVIDESTVLSYNLNSYYELLPGEDGTGIVKFPIPALEPGKHTAEFWVWDILNNSTVRTFTFEVVEGLKPFLFDVIATPGIAR
;
A
#
# COMPACT_ATOMS: atom_id res chain seq x y z
N LYS A 1 2.80 11.60 8.93
CA LYS A 1 3.16 12.74 9.77
C LYS A 1 4.54 13.23 9.37
N ASP A 2 4.71 14.53 9.16
CA ASP A 2 5.85 14.95 8.46
C ASP A 2 6.68 16.04 8.93
N SER A 3 7.91 15.82 8.65
CA SER A 3 8.94 16.83 8.55
C SER A 3 8.63 17.77 7.37
N LYS A 4 8.79 19.06 7.60
CA LYS A 4 8.75 20.06 6.55
C LYS A 4 9.83 19.72 5.51
N VAL A 5 9.44 19.11 4.41
CA VAL A 5 10.34 18.87 3.29
C VAL A 5 10.37 20.14 2.46
N THR A 6 11.52 20.78 2.40
CA THR A 6 11.75 21.87 1.45
C THR A 6 12.12 21.24 0.12
N VAL A 7 11.16 21.16 -0.80
CA VAL A 7 11.46 20.75 -2.18
C VAL A 7 11.92 21.99 -2.93
N THR A 8 13.19 21.98 -3.30
CA THR A 8 13.75 22.99 -4.22
C THR A 8 13.57 22.45 -5.62
N CYS A 9 12.64 22.98 -6.36
CA CYS A 9 12.55 22.72 -7.79
C CYS A 9 13.80 23.29 -8.46
N LEU A 10 14.69 22.40 -8.92
CA LEU A 10 15.87 22.79 -9.68
C LEU A 10 15.40 23.43 -10.98
N LYS A 11 15.90 24.62 -11.24
CA LYS A 11 15.71 25.31 -12.52
C LYS A 11 16.16 24.40 -13.66
N ASN A 12 15.32 24.27 -14.68
CA ASN A 12 15.83 23.84 -15.98
C ASN A 12 16.82 24.94 -16.46
N SER A 13 18.03 24.57 -16.80
CA SER A 13 19.19 25.45 -17.01
C SER A 13 19.07 26.48 -18.14
N ASN A 14 17.92 26.55 -18.80
CA ASN A 14 17.67 27.43 -19.93
C ASN A 14 16.56 28.44 -19.63
N LYS A 15 16.88 29.53 -18.98
CA LYS A 15 16.14 30.80 -19.02
C LYS A 15 15.00 31.04 -18.05
N ASP A 16 15.09 30.77 -16.77
CA ASP A 16 14.11 31.42 -15.91
C ASP A 16 14.70 31.84 -14.57
N ASP A 17 14.60 33.15 -14.26
CA ASP A 17 14.97 33.75 -12.99
C ASP A 17 13.92 33.58 -11.91
N SER A 18 13.05 32.57 -12.03
CA SER A 18 12.01 32.28 -11.05
C SER A 18 12.64 31.88 -9.72
N PRO A 19 12.18 32.42 -8.59
CA PRO A 19 12.67 32.04 -7.27
C PRO A 19 12.35 30.57 -6.99
N ALA A 20 13.18 29.94 -6.16
CA ALA A 20 12.89 28.58 -5.68
C ALA A 20 11.52 28.55 -4.98
N PHE A 21 10.67 27.62 -5.39
CA PHE A 21 9.38 27.42 -4.78
C PHE A 21 9.52 26.40 -3.62
N THR A 22 9.05 26.78 -2.44
CA THR A 22 9.04 25.92 -1.26
C THR A 22 7.61 25.56 -0.90
N PHE A 23 7.36 24.29 -0.65
CA PHE A 23 6.06 23.83 -0.15
C PHE A 23 6.24 22.80 0.97
N THR A 24 5.19 22.59 1.75
CA THR A 24 5.16 21.55 2.77
C THR A 24 4.61 20.29 2.15
N ASP A 25 5.37 19.20 2.24
CA ASP A 25 4.96 17.88 1.83
C ASP A 25 4.72 16.99 3.05
N TYR A 26 3.93 15.93 2.88
CA TYR A 26 3.57 14.94 3.89
C TYR A 26 3.88 13.53 3.34
N PRO A 27 5.19 13.16 3.23
CA PRO A 27 5.61 11.94 2.55
C PRO A 27 5.22 10.66 3.27
N ASN A 28 4.97 10.73 4.59
CA ASN A 28 4.71 9.53 5.39
C ASN A 28 3.21 9.35 5.64
N THR A 29 2.64 8.34 5.01
CA THR A 29 1.28 7.90 5.27
C THR A 29 1.26 7.05 6.54
N ILE A 30 0.44 7.37 7.52
CA ILE A 30 0.27 6.58 8.73
C ILE A 30 -0.98 5.70 8.72
N PHE A 31 -1.92 6.01 7.86
CA PHE A 31 -3.15 5.23 7.70
C PHE A 31 -3.77 5.49 6.33
N ILE A 32 -4.24 4.42 5.69
CA ILE A 32 -5.14 4.44 4.54
C ILE A 32 -6.29 3.50 4.89
N GLY A 33 -7.53 3.95 4.71
CA GLY A 33 -8.69 3.12 5.01
C GLY A 33 -9.91 3.57 4.24
N ASN A 34 -10.86 2.65 4.10
CA ASN A 34 -12.15 2.86 3.47
C ASN A 34 -13.27 2.60 4.47
N ASP A 35 -14.34 3.38 4.42
CA ASP A 35 -15.56 3.15 5.16
C ASP A 35 -16.77 3.65 4.37
N SER A 36 -17.94 3.19 4.76
CA SER A 36 -19.20 3.61 4.15
C SER A 36 -19.73 4.88 4.78
N VAL A 37 -20.10 5.86 3.96
CA VAL A 37 -20.82 7.05 4.43
C VAL A 37 -22.31 6.72 4.57
N ARG A 38 -22.88 6.85 5.77
CA ARG A 38 -24.30 6.60 6.07
C ARG A 38 -24.93 7.83 6.69
N ASN A 39 -25.97 8.36 6.05
CA ASN A 39 -26.65 9.58 6.50
C ASN A 39 -25.68 10.78 6.68
N GLY A 40 -24.69 10.91 5.78
CA GLY A 40 -23.68 11.98 5.84
C GLY A 40 -22.62 11.81 6.94
N LYS A 41 -22.52 10.65 7.56
CA LYS A 41 -21.57 10.33 8.64
C LYS A 41 -20.72 9.12 8.29
N PHE A 42 -19.48 9.14 8.70
CA PHE A 42 -18.54 8.02 8.67
C PHE A 42 -17.75 8.01 10.00
N SER A 43 -17.14 6.88 10.33
CA SER A 43 -16.30 6.73 11.52
C SER A 43 -15.23 5.70 11.21
N PHE A 44 -13.99 5.98 11.58
CA PHE A 44 -12.91 5.02 11.49
C PHE A 44 -12.03 5.13 12.73
N THR A 45 -11.38 4.03 13.04
CA THR A 45 -10.38 3.94 14.11
C THR A 45 -9.12 3.33 13.53
N PHE A 46 -7.98 3.86 13.88
CA PHE A 46 -6.70 3.27 13.51
C PHE A 46 -5.71 3.38 14.67
N THR A 47 -4.77 2.47 14.73
CA THR A 47 -3.69 2.51 15.69
C THR A 47 -2.50 3.26 15.09
N VAL A 48 -1.86 4.10 15.88
CA VAL A 48 -0.68 4.83 15.44
C VAL A 48 0.53 3.90 15.50
N PRO A 49 1.23 3.67 14.39
CA PRO A 49 2.39 2.80 14.35
C PRO A 49 3.52 3.25 15.28
N LYS A 50 4.30 2.30 15.80
CA LYS A 50 5.48 2.59 16.64
C LYS A 50 6.54 3.40 15.89
N ASP A 51 6.65 3.18 14.60
CA ASP A 51 7.74 3.70 13.75
C ASP A 51 7.44 5.03 13.10
N ILE A 52 6.53 5.81 13.67
CA ILE A 52 6.27 7.15 13.14
C ILE A 52 7.42 8.11 13.44
N SER A 53 7.72 8.98 12.49
CA SER A 53 8.61 10.11 12.73
C SER A 53 8.03 11.03 13.80
N TYR A 54 8.76 11.26 14.88
CA TYR A 54 8.36 12.20 15.93
C TYR A 54 8.42 13.63 15.41
N SER A 55 7.30 14.29 15.39
CA SER A 55 7.19 15.69 14.98
C SER A 55 6.04 16.35 15.75
N ASN A 56 6.21 17.58 16.16
CA ASN A 56 5.16 18.39 16.76
C ASN A 56 4.36 19.19 15.70
N LEU A 57 4.59 18.91 14.42
CA LEU A 57 3.85 19.54 13.34
C LEU A 57 2.48 18.90 13.17
N GLN A 58 1.56 19.66 12.60
CA GLN A 58 0.21 19.19 12.30
C GLN A 58 0.25 18.08 11.26
N GLY A 59 -0.58 17.08 11.47
CA GLY A 59 -0.88 16.05 10.47
C GLY A 59 -1.82 16.60 9.38
N LYS A 60 -2.05 15.81 8.35
CA LYS A 60 -3.04 16.11 7.32
C LYS A 60 -3.85 14.85 7.02
N MET A 61 -5.15 15.01 6.96
CA MET A 61 -6.09 13.98 6.57
C MET A 61 -6.77 14.42 5.27
N ASN A 62 -6.69 13.60 4.24
CA ASN A 62 -7.44 13.80 3.00
C ASN A 62 -8.60 12.82 2.98
N LEU A 63 -9.78 13.30 2.65
CA LEU A 63 -11.02 12.54 2.62
C LEU A 63 -11.61 12.64 1.22
N TYR A 64 -12.06 11.51 0.70
CA TYR A 64 -12.77 11.41 -0.56
C TYR A 64 -13.95 10.47 -0.40
N ALA A 65 -15.10 10.83 -0.92
CA ALA A 65 -16.29 10.01 -0.93
C ALA A 65 -16.97 10.07 -2.30
N VAL A 66 -17.53 8.96 -2.73
CA VAL A 66 -18.29 8.84 -3.97
C VAL A 66 -19.60 8.10 -3.68
N ASP A 67 -20.69 8.62 -4.23
CA ASP A 67 -21.96 7.91 -4.32
C ASP A 67 -22.00 7.16 -5.65
N THR A 68 -21.88 5.85 -5.58
CA THR A 68 -21.83 4.98 -6.78
C THR A 68 -23.13 4.94 -7.57
N GLU A 69 -24.26 5.33 -6.97
CA GLU A 69 -25.56 5.37 -7.66
C GLU A 69 -25.77 6.67 -8.43
N SER A 70 -25.48 7.81 -7.78
CA SER A 70 -25.67 9.13 -8.39
C SER A 70 -24.44 9.66 -9.11
N GLY A 71 -23.24 9.09 -8.85
CA GLY A 71 -21.97 9.59 -9.35
C GLY A 71 -21.52 10.89 -8.67
N ASN A 72 -22.17 11.31 -7.58
CA ASN A 72 -21.75 12.50 -6.84
C ASN A 72 -20.49 12.21 -6.03
N GLU A 73 -19.59 13.18 -6.03
CA GLU A 73 -18.30 13.10 -5.33
C GLU A 73 -18.19 14.19 -4.28
N ALA A 74 -17.49 13.91 -3.21
CA ALA A 74 -17.11 14.88 -2.19
C ALA A 74 -15.67 14.66 -1.78
N GLN A 75 -14.95 15.76 -1.59
CA GLN A 75 -13.58 15.75 -1.09
C GLN A 75 -13.40 16.79 0.01
N GLY A 76 -12.51 16.49 0.94
CA GLY A 76 -12.18 17.39 2.03
C GLY A 76 -10.83 17.08 2.63
N ASN A 77 -10.35 18.00 3.46
CA ASN A 77 -9.16 17.78 4.26
C ASN A 77 -9.36 18.30 5.69
N PHE A 78 -8.57 17.74 6.60
CA PHE A 78 -8.50 18.15 7.98
C PHE A 78 -7.05 18.11 8.43
N ASP A 79 -6.52 19.21 8.98
CA ASP A 79 -5.13 19.37 9.38
C ASP A 79 -4.96 19.91 10.82
N ASN A 80 -6.05 20.13 11.54
CA ASN A 80 -6.01 20.65 12.91
C ASN A 80 -5.85 19.54 13.97
N PHE A 81 -4.79 18.72 13.82
CA PHE A 81 -4.44 17.70 14.79
C PHE A 81 -2.93 17.43 14.81
N ILE A 82 -2.44 16.91 15.92
CA ILE A 82 -1.05 16.48 16.10
C ILE A 82 -1.06 15.03 16.53
N VAL A 83 -0.20 14.20 15.93
CA VAL A 83 0.05 12.84 16.38
C VAL A 83 1.37 12.82 17.14
N GLY A 84 1.34 12.45 18.39
CA GLY A 84 2.53 12.45 19.25
C GLY A 84 2.22 11.94 20.65
N GLY A 85 3.24 11.91 21.49
CA GLY A 85 3.17 11.35 22.83
C GLY A 85 3.39 9.85 22.85
N THR A 86 3.27 9.25 24.03
CA THR A 86 3.34 7.81 24.27
C THR A 86 2.04 7.36 24.92
N SER A 87 1.57 6.16 24.58
CA SER A 87 0.43 5.55 25.26
C SER A 87 0.91 4.86 26.54
N ASP A 88 0.19 5.08 27.65
CA ASP A 88 0.43 4.36 28.92
C ASP A 88 -0.13 2.92 28.85
N THR A 89 -0.99 2.63 27.88
CA THR A 89 -1.53 1.31 27.58
C THR A 89 -0.86 0.78 26.33
N SER A 90 0.28 0.09 26.47
CA SER A 90 0.88 -0.63 25.35
C SER A 90 0.10 -1.95 25.14
N GLU A 91 -0.56 -2.11 24.02
CA GLU A 91 -0.93 -3.45 23.58
C GLU A 91 0.34 -4.27 23.36
N THR A 92 0.43 -5.41 23.99
CA THR A 92 1.49 -6.39 23.77
C THR A 92 1.01 -7.36 22.71
N ASP A 93 1.17 -7.00 21.45
CA ASP A 93 1.06 -7.93 20.34
C ASP A 93 2.46 -8.40 19.96
N THR A 94 2.61 -9.69 19.79
CA THR A 94 3.87 -10.36 19.40
C THR A 94 3.70 -11.25 18.17
N ILE A 95 2.53 -11.15 17.52
CA ILE A 95 2.17 -11.98 16.37
C ILE A 95 2.17 -11.06 15.14
N GLY A 96 2.94 -11.45 14.13
CA GLY A 96 2.93 -10.72 12.86
C GLY A 96 1.67 -10.98 12.03
N PRO A 97 1.47 -10.19 10.96
CA PRO A 97 0.28 -10.28 10.12
C PRO A 97 0.01 -11.68 9.60
N GLU A 98 -1.25 -12.08 9.60
CA GLU A 98 -1.72 -13.31 8.97
C GLU A 98 -1.84 -13.10 7.46
N ILE A 99 -1.18 -13.96 6.67
CA ILE A 99 -1.36 -14.03 5.22
C ILE A 99 -2.46 -15.07 4.95
N ARG A 100 -3.70 -14.60 4.80
CA ARG A 100 -4.89 -15.44 4.61
C ARG A 100 -4.96 -16.07 3.23
N ALA A 101 -4.52 -15.32 2.22
CA ALA A 101 -4.37 -15.81 0.87
C ALA A 101 -3.12 -15.22 0.23
N LEU A 102 -2.44 -16.01 -0.62
CA LEU A 102 -1.34 -15.55 -1.46
C LEU A 102 -1.36 -16.37 -2.75
N TYR A 103 -1.41 -15.67 -3.88
CA TYR A 103 -1.41 -16.33 -5.19
C TYR A 103 -0.89 -15.41 -6.29
N LEU A 104 -0.54 -16.02 -7.41
CA LEU A 104 -0.23 -15.31 -8.65
C LEU A 104 -1.39 -15.51 -9.63
N ASN A 105 -1.79 -14.42 -10.29
CA ASN A 105 -2.87 -14.34 -11.28
C ASN A 105 -4.25 -14.63 -10.69
N ASP A 106 -4.54 -15.85 -10.26
CA ASP A 106 -5.84 -16.25 -9.74
C ASP A 106 -5.72 -17.25 -8.57
N THR A 107 -6.83 -17.50 -7.91
CA THR A 107 -6.91 -18.35 -6.71
C THR A 107 -6.64 -19.83 -6.95
N THR A 108 -6.49 -20.25 -8.21
CA THR A 108 -6.12 -21.65 -8.56
C THR A 108 -4.61 -21.86 -8.54
N PHE A 109 -3.83 -20.80 -8.38
CA PHE A 109 -2.38 -20.88 -8.25
C PHE A 109 -1.98 -21.78 -7.08
N VAL A 110 -0.99 -22.62 -7.31
CA VAL A 110 -0.35 -23.45 -6.29
C VAL A 110 1.15 -23.21 -6.31
N ASP A 111 1.81 -23.43 -5.19
CA ASP A 111 3.27 -23.32 -5.09
C ASP A 111 3.96 -24.20 -6.14
N GLY A 112 4.90 -23.63 -6.88
CA GLY A 112 5.54 -24.24 -8.06
C GLY A 112 4.72 -24.16 -9.37
N GLY A 113 3.56 -23.52 -9.36
CA GLY A 113 2.68 -23.39 -10.52
C GLY A 113 3.26 -22.53 -11.64
N GLN A 114 2.71 -22.69 -12.84
CA GLN A 114 3.12 -21.93 -14.03
C GLN A 114 2.36 -20.62 -14.14
N VAL A 115 3.07 -19.57 -14.53
CA VAL A 115 2.53 -18.23 -14.75
C VAL A 115 3.07 -17.62 -16.05
N ASN A 116 2.41 -16.60 -16.56
CA ASN A 116 2.89 -15.80 -17.69
C ASN A 116 4.09 -14.91 -17.30
N THR A 117 4.71 -14.28 -18.29
CA THR A 117 5.88 -13.40 -18.08
C THR A 117 5.63 -12.14 -17.27
N THR A 118 4.37 -11.72 -17.09
CA THR A 118 3.96 -10.57 -16.30
C THR A 118 2.87 -10.98 -15.30
N PRO A 119 3.21 -11.79 -14.28
CA PRO A 119 2.21 -12.30 -13.36
C PRO A 119 1.69 -11.20 -12.44
N TYR A 120 0.49 -11.40 -11.92
CA TYR A 120 -0.16 -10.51 -10.99
C TYR A 120 -0.13 -11.11 -9.59
N PHE A 121 0.56 -10.44 -8.67
CA PHE A 121 0.66 -10.87 -7.27
C PHE A 121 -0.54 -10.37 -6.47
N VAL A 122 -1.15 -11.26 -5.70
CA VAL A 122 -2.22 -10.93 -4.78
C VAL A 122 -1.94 -11.56 -3.42
N ALA A 123 -2.09 -10.78 -2.36
CA ALA A 123 -2.06 -11.27 -1.00
C ALA A 123 -3.18 -10.62 -0.17
N GLU A 124 -3.93 -11.45 0.56
CA GLU A 124 -4.90 -11.01 1.55
C GLU A 124 -4.29 -11.10 2.94
N LEU A 125 -4.33 -9.99 3.66
CA LEU A 125 -3.66 -9.81 4.94
C LEU A 125 -4.65 -9.42 6.02
N TRP A 126 -4.41 -9.92 7.21
CA TRP A 126 -5.13 -9.49 8.39
C TRP A 126 -4.18 -9.36 9.58
N ASP A 127 -4.41 -8.35 10.38
CA ASP A 127 -3.71 -8.18 11.64
C ASP A 127 -4.62 -7.45 12.65
N LYS A 128 -4.60 -7.90 13.90
CA LYS A 128 -5.41 -7.30 14.97
C LYS A 128 -5.02 -5.86 15.24
N SER A 129 -3.75 -5.57 15.22
CA SER A 129 -3.16 -4.26 15.50
C SER A 129 -3.14 -3.37 14.26
N GLY A 130 -3.12 -3.99 13.09
CA GLY A 130 -3.08 -3.39 11.76
C GLY A 130 -1.76 -3.62 11.04
N VAL A 131 -1.83 -3.72 9.72
CA VAL A 131 -0.67 -3.89 8.83
C VAL A 131 0.10 -2.57 8.71
N ASN A 132 1.42 -2.63 8.80
CA ASN A 132 2.29 -1.46 8.66
C ASN A 132 2.49 -1.12 7.17
N ILE A 133 2.03 0.06 6.78
CA ILE A 133 2.21 0.62 5.43
C ILE A 133 2.94 1.96 5.43
N THR A 134 3.50 2.35 6.56
CA THR A 134 3.98 3.72 6.76
C THR A 134 5.22 4.07 5.96
N GLY A 135 6.05 3.09 5.62
CA GLY A 135 7.34 3.32 4.94
C GLY A 135 8.31 4.24 5.70
N SER A 136 8.02 4.50 6.98
CA SER A 136 8.79 5.46 7.79
C SER A 136 9.99 4.84 8.49
N SER A 137 10.06 3.52 8.54
CA SER A 137 11.16 2.76 9.17
C SER A 137 11.96 1.98 8.17
N VAL A 138 13.26 1.99 8.35
CA VAL A 138 14.16 1.17 7.54
C VAL A 138 13.92 -0.31 7.87
N GLY A 139 13.52 -1.08 6.85
CA GLY A 139 13.38 -2.53 6.95
C GLY A 139 12.00 -3.04 7.40
N HIS A 140 11.02 -2.16 7.63
CA HIS A 140 9.65 -2.56 7.99
C HIS A 140 8.64 -2.31 6.85
N ASP A 141 9.13 -2.19 5.64
CA ASP A 141 8.29 -2.11 4.45
C ASP A 141 7.69 -3.47 4.09
N MET A 142 6.53 -3.44 3.47
CA MET A 142 5.95 -4.59 2.80
C MET A 142 6.73 -4.84 1.50
N MET A 143 7.41 -5.98 1.42
CA MET A 143 8.35 -6.25 0.33
C MET A 143 8.04 -7.56 -0.38
N LEU A 144 8.12 -7.54 -1.69
CA LEU A 144 8.20 -8.74 -2.52
C LEU A 144 9.58 -8.80 -3.15
N VAL A 145 10.35 -9.83 -2.83
CA VAL A 145 11.71 -10.05 -3.36
C VAL A 145 11.70 -11.33 -4.19
N ILE A 146 12.15 -11.26 -5.43
CA ILE A 146 12.21 -12.39 -6.34
C ILE A 146 13.68 -12.75 -6.56
N ASP A 147 14.00 -14.05 -6.44
CA ASP A 147 15.34 -14.64 -6.64
C ASP A 147 16.44 -13.99 -5.77
N GLU A 148 16.08 -13.55 -4.56
CA GLU A 148 16.99 -12.83 -3.65
C GLU A 148 17.64 -11.59 -4.32
N SER A 149 17.04 -11.08 -5.38
CA SER A 149 17.60 -10.03 -6.23
C SER A 149 17.20 -8.64 -5.74
N THR A 150 18.17 -7.77 -5.55
CA THR A 150 17.91 -6.35 -5.23
C THR A 150 17.23 -5.60 -6.37
N VAL A 151 17.38 -6.08 -7.62
CA VAL A 151 16.73 -5.49 -8.80
C VAL A 151 15.27 -5.91 -8.90
N LEU A 152 14.95 -7.12 -8.43
CA LEU A 152 13.59 -7.69 -8.40
C LEU A 152 12.99 -7.60 -7.00
N SER A 153 13.25 -6.48 -6.31
CA SER A 153 12.76 -6.17 -4.98
C SER A 153 11.79 -5.00 -5.06
N TYR A 154 10.55 -5.22 -4.63
CA TYR A 154 9.44 -4.28 -4.80
C TYR A 154 8.83 -3.90 -3.45
N ASN A 155 8.74 -2.59 -3.17
CA ASN A 155 7.99 -2.06 -2.04
C ASN A 155 6.50 -2.02 -2.40
N LEU A 156 5.68 -2.70 -1.61
CA LEU A 156 4.25 -2.87 -1.87
C LEU A 156 3.34 -2.03 -0.96
N ASN A 157 3.89 -1.16 -0.13
CA ASN A 157 3.08 -0.34 0.80
C ASN A 157 1.96 0.43 0.11
N SER A 158 2.23 1.00 -1.08
CA SER A 158 1.27 1.78 -1.85
C SER A 158 0.23 0.95 -2.62
N TYR A 159 0.40 -0.37 -2.65
CA TYR A 159 -0.50 -1.32 -3.30
C TYR A 159 -1.45 -2.03 -2.33
N TYR A 160 -1.37 -1.67 -1.04
CA TYR A 160 -2.24 -2.20 -0.01
C TYR A 160 -3.52 -1.37 0.11
N GLU A 161 -4.66 -2.05 0.18
CA GLU A 161 -5.97 -1.46 0.36
C GLU A 161 -6.73 -2.22 1.44
N LEU A 162 -7.37 -1.51 2.39
CA LEU A 162 -8.30 -2.13 3.32
C LEU A 162 -9.60 -2.51 2.61
N LEU A 163 -10.08 -3.72 2.89
CA LEU A 163 -11.36 -4.19 2.33
C LEU A 163 -12.52 -3.56 3.10
N PRO A 164 -13.50 -2.96 2.40
CA PRO A 164 -14.66 -2.35 3.04
C PRO A 164 -15.51 -3.39 3.80
N GLY A 165 -15.81 -3.10 5.06
CA GLY A 165 -16.69 -3.94 5.89
C GLY A 165 -16.03 -5.17 6.51
N GLU A 166 -14.75 -5.39 6.29
CA GLU A 166 -13.96 -6.44 6.92
C GLU A 166 -13.00 -5.82 7.95
N ASP A 167 -13.14 -6.23 9.21
CA ASP A 167 -12.37 -5.66 10.31
C ASP A 167 -10.89 -6.01 10.19
N GLY A 168 -10.07 -5.01 9.84
CA GLY A 168 -8.62 -5.14 9.72
C GLY A 168 -8.09 -5.97 8.53
N THR A 169 -8.97 -6.47 7.67
CA THR A 169 -8.55 -7.21 6.47
C THR A 169 -8.21 -6.25 5.33
N GLY A 170 -7.08 -6.48 4.70
CA GLY A 170 -6.67 -5.74 3.51
C GLY A 170 -6.09 -6.65 2.44
N ILE A 171 -5.96 -6.09 1.26
CA ILE A 171 -5.47 -6.80 0.07
C ILE A 171 -4.34 -6.02 -0.59
N VAL A 172 -3.33 -6.75 -1.03
CA VAL A 172 -2.25 -6.23 -1.87
C VAL A 172 -2.45 -6.78 -3.27
N LYS A 173 -2.36 -5.89 -4.26
CA LYS A 173 -2.48 -6.25 -5.67
C LYS A 173 -1.34 -5.58 -6.43
N PHE A 174 -0.43 -6.37 -6.96
CA PHE A 174 0.77 -5.84 -7.61
C PHE A 174 1.05 -6.51 -8.95
N PRO A 175 1.09 -5.74 -10.06
CA PRO A 175 1.51 -6.25 -11.35
C PRO A 175 3.03 -6.42 -11.36
N ILE A 176 3.52 -7.65 -11.29
CA ILE A 176 4.96 -7.91 -11.36
C ILE A 176 5.45 -7.55 -12.77
N PRO A 177 6.52 -6.74 -12.90
CA PRO A 177 7.13 -6.47 -14.19
C PRO A 177 7.58 -7.75 -14.90
N ALA A 178 7.86 -7.63 -16.19
CA ALA A 178 8.25 -8.79 -16.98
C ALA A 178 9.45 -9.53 -16.39
N LEU A 179 9.26 -10.83 -16.19
CA LEU A 179 10.28 -11.77 -15.72
C LEU A 179 10.78 -12.65 -16.88
N GLU A 180 12.01 -13.10 -16.79
CA GLU A 180 12.59 -14.08 -17.71
C GLU A 180 11.90 -15.45 -17.54
N PRO A 181 11.76 -16.24 -18.60
CA PRO A 181 11.25 -17.59 -18.49
C PRO A 181 12.13 -18.48 -17.62
N GLY A 182 11.51 -19.28 -16.76
CA GLY A 182 12.23 -20.19 -15.87
C GLY A 182 11.60 -20.30 -14.49
N LYS A 183 12.32 -20.97 -13.59
CA LYS A 183 11.90 -21.14 -12.21
C LYS A 183 12.37 -19.96 -11.36
N HIS A 184 11.46 -19.44 -10.56
CA HIS A 184 11.69 -18.33 -9.66
C HIS A 184 11.29 -18.70 -8.25
N THR A 185 11.95 -18.07 -7.28
CA THR A 185 11.59 -18.09 -5.86
C THR A 185 11.24 -16.68 -5.42
N ALA A 186 10.16 -16.52 -4.68
CA ALA A 186 9.77 -15.22 -4.15
C ALA A 186 9.61 -15.29 -2.63
N GLU A 187 9.99 -14.20 -1.97
CA GLU A 187 9.75 -13.95 -0.56
C GLU A 187 8.87 -12.73 -0.40
N PHE A 188 7.76 -12.88 0.29
CA PHE A 188 6.86 -11.82 0.65
C PHE A 188 6.98 -11.52 2.13
N TRP A 189 7.36 -10.28 2.47
CA TRP A 189 7.56 -9.76 3.81
C TRP A 189 6.47 -8.77 4.16
N VAL A 190 5.87 -8.93 5.33
CA VAL A 190 4.85 -8.01 5.84
C VAL A 190 5.06 -7.79 7.34
N TRP A 191 4.80 -6.58 7.80
CA TRP A 191 4.95 -6.14 9.18
C TRP A 191 3.62 -5.61 9.72
N ASP A 192 3.38 -5.78 11.01
CA ASP A 192 2.34 -5.06 11.72
C ASP A 192 2.85 -3.68 12.21
N ILE A 193 1.96 -2.87 12.73
CA ILE A 193 2.30 -1.56 13.30
C ILE A 193 3.08 -1.64 14.62
N LEU A 194 3.21 -2.82 15.23
CA LEU A 194 3.95 -3.09 16.45
C LEU A 194 5.32 -3.74 16.20
N ASN A 195 5.72 -3.84 14.91
CA ASN A 195 7.00 -4.36 14.43
C ASN A 195 7.15 -5.89 14.54
N ASN A 196 6.06 -6.62 14.50
CA ASN A 196 6.12 -8.06 14.29
C ASN A 196 6.01 -8.35 12.79
N SER A 197 6.73 -9.38 12.32
CA SER A 197 6.79 -9.70 10.88
C SER A 197 6.28 -11.09 10.59
N THR A 198 5.77 -11.25 9.38
CA THR A 198 5.49 -12.54 8.75
C THR A 198 6.16 -12.59 7.39
N VAL A 199 6.76 -13.74 7.08
CA VAL A 199 7.41 -13.99 5.79
C VAL A 199 6.80 -15.22 5.15
N ARG A 200 6.54 -15.13 3.85
CA ARG A 200 6.07 -16.25 3.05
C ARG A 200 6.97 -16.45 1.84
N THR A 201 7.62 -17.59 1.78
CA THR A 201 8.39 -18.02 0.60
C THR A 201 7.52 -18.92 -0.27
N PHE A 202 7.56 -18.73 -1.58
CA PHE A 202 6.88 -19.55 -2.57
C PHE A 202 7.68 -19.60 -3.87
N THR A 203 7.38 -20.58 -4.72
CA THR A 203 8.05 -20.78 -5.98
C THR A 203 7.05 -20.73 -7.14
N PHE A 204 7.53 -20.44 -8.35
CA PHE A 204 6.72 -20.46 -9.56
C PHE A 204 7.60 -20.63 -10.80
N GLU A 205 6.99 -21.01 -11.92
CA GLU A 205 7.67 -21.13 -13.20
C GLU A 205 7.07 -20.18 -14.21
N VAL A 206 7.90 -19.28 -14.74
CA VAL A 206 7.49 -18.36 -15.81
C VAL A 206 7.59 -19.08 -17.16
N VAL A 207 6.49 -19.10 -17.91
CA VAL A 207 6.40 -19.78 -19.22
C VAL A 207 5.98 -18.78 -20.29
N GLU A 208 6.75 -18.73 -21.39
CA GLU A 208 6.38 -17.94 -22.56
C GLU A 208 5.12 -18.47 -23.25
N GLY A 209 4.35 -17.53 -23.80
CA GLY A 209 3.14 -17.87 -24.58
C GLY A 209 1.89 -18.16 -23.77
N LEU A 210 1.96 -18.17 -22.44
CA LEU A 210 0.77 -18.12 -21.61
C LEU A 210 0.11 -16.76 -21.77
N LYS A 211 -1.22 -16.74 -21.92
CA LYS A 211 -1.96 -15.47 -22.04
C LYS A 211 -1.80 -14.63 -20.77
N PRO A 212 -1.65 -13.29 -20.91
CA PRO A 212 -1.67 -12.41 -19.78
C PRO A 212 -2.98 -12.57 -19.00
N PHE A 213 -2.90 -12.58 -17.69
CA PHE A 213 -4.07 -12.53 -16.85
C PHE A 213 -4.60 -11.09 -16.84
N LEU A 214 -5.89 -10.92 -17.13
CA LEU A 214 -6.54 -9.61 -17.07
C LEU A 214 -7.27 -9.50 -15.72
N PHE A 215 -6.82 -8.57 -14.91
CA PHE A 215 -7.40 -8.30 -13.60
C PHE A 215 -8.15 -6.95 -13.63
N ASP A 216 -9.31 -6.88 -12.99
CA ASP A 216 -10.13 -5.66 -12.88
C ASP A 216 -10.32 -4.89 -14.21
N VAL A 217 -10.75 -5.59 -15.26
CA VAL A 217 -11.05 -4.96 -16.55
C VAL A 217 -12.33 -4.12 -16.42
N ILE A 218 -12.18 -2.80 -16.29
CA ILE A 218 -13.29 -1.86 -16.35
C ILE A 218 -13.50 -1.48 -17.82
N ALA A 219 -14.57 -1.99 -18.43
CA ALA A 219 -15.00 -1.52 -19.74
C ALA A 219 -15.71 -0.17 -19.58
N THR A 220 -15.03 0.93 -19.87
CA THR A 220 -15.68 2.22 -20.05
C THR A 220 -16.41 2.20 -21.40
N PRO A 221 -17.73 2.43 -21.45
CA PRO A 221 -18.42 2.54 -22.72
C PRO A 221 -17.85 3.75 -23.49
N GLY A 222 -17.20 3.45 -24.62
CA GLY A 222 -16.74 4.49 -25.53
C GLY A 222 -17.95 5.27 -26.03
N ILE A 223 -17.87 6.61 -25.96
CA ILE A 223 -18.83 7.47 -26.64
C ILE A 223 -18.62 7.23 -28.15
N ALA A 224 -19.53 6.50 -28.76
CA ALA A 224 -19.59 6.42 -30.21
C ALA A 224 -19.87 7.83 -30.74
N ARG A 225 -18.93 8.38 -31.50
CA ARG A 225 -19.12 9.59 -32.32
C ARG A 225 -19.67 9.22 -33.68
#